data_9ae3f5da295954b5ca90819095ac99e0
#
_entry.id   9ae3f5da295954b5ca90819095ac99e0
#
_cell.length_a   1.000
_cell.length_b   1.000
_cell.length_c   1.000
_cell.angle_alpha   90.00
_cell.angle_beta   90.00
_cell.angle_gamma   90.00
#
_symmetry.space_group_name_H-M   'P 1'
#
loop_
_entity.id
_entity.type
_entity.pdbx_description
1 polymer ?
#
loop_
_entity_poly.entity_id
_entity_poly.type
_entity_poly.pdbx_seq_one_letter_code
_entity_poly.pdbx_strand_id
1 'polypeptide(L)'
;MASAIEVSVSVETATDVWTDISDDVLAEEGVSIKYGIDGDKPLDAVASTGVAKFTVNGSKYSFQHADVLSGWQFGAGIRVLLQRTIDTAQAVASITRSSATATVTTSASHGYSTDDWITIAGASQSGYNGSFRITKTAATTFTYDLGTLTPATPASGTMTARIGYLKHNGKLRSADPDPGVYRTRRVRVTAYDGMRDLAETKLRDVAVQVDQTETELLTTVLDAVPANAQPKFRSLAAAVDTYPYAFNELGSGASALRVIKRICVSGFGTAHMRGDGTLEFQSRNTRATGEAKFHFDETMQGLKTNANIDELVNHVQTTISPRSIDSAATTKLYEATGAPFSVAAGETVTMVVTYSDPNNTDTLIGGVDVVNCTATTDFLGNASADGSGANLTSSLAIVTTQYGSSATLGITNNHATDDVYLVNASGEAFLQLRGKGVYEKSPQTFTAQSSQPYGDKTLKIPLAYQDDINTAQSYALVVEEKYNQAARAQLESITFIGNSSSDLLLQAIAREPGDMVEVSETNVGADQILMVIQSVNLEITSGPWVTATFGLAPSSAFAMWLLETAGRSEIGESTTLGF
;
A
#
# COMPACT_ATOMS: atom_id res chain seq x y z
N MET A 1 4.41 -21.97 -33.53
CA MET A 1 5.57 -21.99 -32.61
C MET A 1 5.05 -21.46 -31.29
N ALA A 2 5.38 -22.11 -30.17
CA ALA A 2 5.02 -21.59 -28.85
C ALA A 2 5.66 -20.22 -28.67
N SER A 3 4.90 -19.28 -28.12
CA SER A 3 5.43 -17.93 -27.85
C SER A 3 6.45 -18.01 -26.73
N ALA A 4 7.64 -17.47 -26.95
CA ALA A 4 8.72 -17.51 -25.99
C ALA A 4 8.78 -16.22 -25.15
N ILE A 5 9.29 -16.35 -23.92
CA ILE A 5 9.47 -15.27 -22.96
C ILE A 5 10.93 -15.21 -22.51
N GLU A 6 11.42 -14.03 -22.25
CA GLU A 6 12.66 -13.77 -21.54
C GLU A 6 12.34 -13.33 -20.11
N VAL A 7 13.05 -13.87 -19.15
CA VAL A 7 12.92 -13.56 -17.74
C VAL A 7 14.20 -12.86 -17.30
N SER A 8 14.08 -11.62 -16.86
CA SER A 8 15.20 -10.87 -16.31
C SER A 8 15.02 -10.67 -14.82
N VAL A 9 16.04 -11.05 -14.05
CA VAL A 9 16.10 -10.83 -12.60
C VAL A 9 17.24 -9.87 -12.30
N SER A 10 16.93 -8.77 -11.59
CA SER A 10 17.94 -7.78 -11.24
C SER A 10 17.92 -7.50 -9.74
N VAL A 11 19.10 -7.20 -9.20
CA VAL A 11 19.29 -6.76 -7.81
C VAL A 11 19.83 -5.33 -7.77
N GLU A 12 19.32 -4.53 -6.86
CA GLU A 12 19.82 -3.19 -6.60
C GLU A 12 21.07 -3.28 -5.74
N THR A 13 22.23 -3.15 -6.37
CA THR A 13 23.55 -3.27 -5.71
C THR A 13 24.04 -1.97 -5.09
N ALA A 14 23.50 -0.85 -5.53
CA ALA A 14 23.62 0.47 -4.90
C ALA A 14 22.38 1.29 -5.31
N THR A 15 22.14 2.42 -4.69
CA THR A 15 20.97 3.27 -4.99
C THR A 15 20.88 3.55 -6.49
N ASP A 16 19.77 3.16 -7.11
CA ASP A 16 19.45 3.24 -8.54
C ASP A 16 20.40 2.45 -9.47
N VAL A 17 21.32 1.64 -8.92
CA VAL A 17 22.22 0.77 -9.70
C VAL A 17 21.71 -0.67 -9.65
N TRP A 18 21.17 -1.12 -10.78
CA TRP A 18 20.61 -2.44 -10.94
C TRP A 18 21.59 -3.36 -11.67
N THR A 19 21.91 -4.48 -11.05
CA THR A 19 22.77 -5.52 -11.63
C THR A 19 21.90 -6.68 -12.09
N ASP A 20 22.00 -7.04 -13.35
CA ASP A 20 21.34 -8.22 -13.91
C ASP A 20 22.01 -9.49 -13.39
N ILE A 21 21.21 -10.40 -12.85
CA ILE A 21 21.63 -11.71 -12.32
C ILE A 21 20.93 -12.88 -13.03
N SER A 22 20.28 -12.61 -14.17
CA SER A 22 19.44 -13.58 -14.89
C SER A 22 20.19 -14.84 -15.28
N ASP A 23 21.46 -14.71 -15.67
CA ASP A 23 22.31 -15.85 -16.05
C ASP A 23 22.63 -16.81 -14.88
N ASP A 24 22.49 -16.32 -13.65
CA ASP A 24 22.72 -17.11 -12.45
C ASP A 24 21.41 -17.75 -11.92
N VAL A 25 20.25 -17.37 -12.45
CA VAL A 25 18.95 -17.94 -12.08
C VAL A 25 18.82 -19.34 -12.67
N LEU A 26 18.54 -20.31 -11.80
CA LEU A 26 18.37 -21.71 -12.21
C LEU A 26 17.00 -21.92 -12.84
N ALA A 27 16.96 -21.97 -14.18
CA ALA A 27 15.71 -22.14 -14.94
C ALA A 27 14.99 -23.46 -14.58
N GLU A 28 15.71 -24.51 -14.19
CA GLU A 28 15.13 -25.78 -13.76
C GLU A 28 14.33 -25.71 -12.46
N GLU A 29 14.64 -24.75 -11.58
CA GLU A 29 13.91 -24.53 -10.32
C GLU A 29 12.70 -23.59 -10.51
N GLY A 30 12.68 -22.86 -11.61
CA GLY A 30 11.60 -21.92 -11.96
C GLY A 30 11.64 -20.61 -11.20
N VAL A 31 10.71 -19.73 -11.57
CA VAL A 31 10.41 -18.46 -10.89
C VAL A 31 8.92 -18.42 -10.57
N SER A 32 8.59 -18.22 -9.30
CA SER A 32 7.21 -18.11 -8.84
C SER A 32 6.95 -16.68 -8.35
N ILE A 33 5.84 -16.08 -8.79
CA ILE A 33 5.45 -14.71 -8.42
C ILE A 33 3.97 -14.72 -8.06
N LYS A 34 3.63 -14.29 -6.84
CA LYS A 34 2.25 -14.16 -6.39
C LYS A 34 2.02 -12.80 -5.74
N TYR A 35 0.94 -12.09 -6.10
CA TYR A 35 0.52 -10.84 -5.47
C TYR A 35 -0.98 -10.58 -5.70
N GLY A 36 -1.55 -9.63 -4.95
CA GLY A 36 -2.94 -9.23 -5.04
C GLY A 36 -3.76 -9.55 -3.78
N ILE A 37 -5.08 -9.46 -3.92
CA ILE A 37 -6.06 -9.63 -2.84
C ILE A 37 -6.50 -11.09 -2.79
N ASP A 38 -6.44 -11.70 -1.61
CA ASP A 38 -6.95 -13.05 -1.39
C ASP A 38 -8.43 -12.95 -0.92
N GLY A 39 -9.38 -13.28 -1.79
CA GLY A 39 -10.81 -13.25 -1.50
C GLY A 39 -11.57 -12.11 -2.17
N ASP A 40 -12.88 -12.09 -1.97
CA ASP A 40 -13.80 -11.14 -2.62
C ASP A 40 -14.77 -10.45 -1.65
N LYS A 41 -14.67 -10.72 -0.33
CA LYS A 41 -15.56 -10.15 0.70
C LYS A 41 -15.16 -8.70 1.04
N PRO A 42 -16.08 -7.89 1.59
CA PRO A 42 -15.80 -6.51 1.98
C PRO A 42 -14.60 -6.32 2.93
N LEU A 43 -14.28 -7.33 3.73
CA LEU A 43 -13.12 -7.30 4.62
C LEU A 43 -11.80 -7.68 3.94
N ASP A 44 -11.85 -8.20 2.71
CA ASP A 44 -10.70 -8.49 1.85
C ASP A 44 -10.34 -7.24 1.05
N ALA A 45 -10.29 -6.10 1.75
CA ALA A 45 -10.11 -4.78 1.16
C ALA A 45 -8.65 -4.44 0.83
N VAL A 46 -7.69 -5.22 1.34
CA VAL A 46 -6.26 -4.93 1.16
C VAL A 46 -5.52 -6.21 0.82
N ALA A 47 -4.64 -6.11 -0.16
CA ALA A 47 -3.82 -7.23 -0.61
C ALA A 47 -2.93 -7.81 0.48
N SER A 48 -2.66 -9.09 0.38
CA SER A 48 -1.59 -9.76 1.11
C SER A 48 -0.21 -9.35 0.56
N THR A 49 0.87 -9.70 1.27
CA THR A 49 2.23 -9.46 0.79
C THR A 49 2.50 -10.24 -0.49
N GLY A 50 2.90 -9.53 -1.54
CA GLY A 50 3.35 -10.16 -2.77
C GLY A 50 4.74 -10.78 -2.61
N VAL A 51 4.95 -11.92 -3.26
CA VAL A 51 6.14 -12.76 -3.08
C VAL A 51 6.70 -13.16 -4.44
N ALA A 52 8.01 -12.98 -4.62
CA ALA A 52 8.76 -13.64 -5.69
C ALA A 52 9.75 -14.65 -5.10
N LYS A 53 9.80 -15.83 -5.71
CA LYS A 53 10.72 -16.91 -5.33
C LYS A 53 11.47 -17.42 -6.55
N PHE A 54 12.78 -17.60 -6.41
CA PHE A 54 13.64 -18.17 -7.44
C PHE A 54 14.90 -18.73 -6.78
N THR A 55 15.64 -19.52 -7.52
CA THR A 55 16.92 -20.10 -7.06
C THR A 55 18.04 -19.58 -7.92
N VAL A 56 19.14 -19.16 -7.29
CA VAL A 56 20.36 -18.71 -7.99
C VAL A 56 21.52 -19.66 -7.73
N ASN A 57 22.41 -19.73 -8.70
CA ASN A 57 23.64 -20.52 -8.61
C ASN A 57 24.84 -19.63 -8.28
N GLY A 58 25.61 -20.00 -7.31
CA GLY A 58 26.88 -19.34 -6.98
C GLY A 58 27.03 -18.97 -5.52
N SER A 59 28.26 -19.07 -5.02
CA SER A 59 28.63 -18.68 -3.67
C SER A 59 28.43 -17.20 -3.38
N LYS A 60 28.51 -16.35 -4.41
CA LYS A 60 28.34 -14.89 -4.30
C LYS A 60 26.96 -14.45 -3.83
N TYR A 61 25.98 -15.36 -3.73
CA TYR A 61 24.64 -15.10 -3.19
C TYR A 61 24.42 -15.62 -1.77
N SER A 62 25.43 -16.27 -1.18
CA SER A 62 25.39 -16.77 0.19
C SER A 62 26.12 -15.82 1.13
N PHE A 63 25.44 -15.30 2.16
CA PHE A 63 26.01 -14.38 3.14
C PHE A 63 27.17 -14.96 3.97
N GLN A 64 27.37 -16.29 3.93
CA GLN A 64 28.49 -16.96 4.63
C GLN A 64 29.78 -17.02 3.81
N HIS A 65 29.76 -16.56 2.56
CA HIS A 65 30.94 -16.58 1.69
C HIS A 65 31.64 -15.24 1.63
N ALA A 66 32.99 -15.29 1.49
CA ALA A 66 33.83 -14.09 1.40
C ALA A 66 33.67 -13.33 0.06
N ASP A 67 33.16 -14.00 -0.98
CA ASP A 67 32.94 -13.48 -2.33
C ASP A 67 31.50 -13.00 -2.58
N VAL A 68 30.79 -12.64 -1.52
CA VAL A 68 29.40 -12.10 -1.64
C VAL A 68 29.36 -10.93 -2.63
N LEU A 69 28.38 -10.98 -3.54
CA LEU A 69 28.14 -9.90 -4.50
C LEU A 69 27.97 -8.57 -3.76
N SER A 70 28.72 -7.56 -4.15
CA SER A 70 28.60 -6.22 -3.56
C SER A 70 27.16 -5.72 -3.68
N GLY A 71 26.58 -5.24 -2.58
CA GLY A 71 25.18 -4.82 -2.51
C GLY A 71 24.16 -5.96 -2.30
N TRP A 72 24.57 -7.22 -2.35
CA TRP A 72 23.70 -8.34 -1.97
C TRP A 72 23.50 -8.37 -0.46
N GLN A 73 22.38 -7.84 0.00
CA GLN A 73 22.06 -7.70 1.42
C GLN A 73 20.55 -7.76 1.64
N PHE A 74 20.12 -8.06 2.86
CA PHE A 74 18.71 -7.98 3.21
C PHE A 74 18.18 -6.56 2.97
N GLY A 75 17.00 -6.46 2.34
CA GLY A 75 16.41 -5.20 1.94
C GLY A 75 16.89 -4.65 0.59
N ALA A 76 17.90 -5.27 -0.06
CA ALA A 76 18.25 -4.91 -1.44
C ALA A 76 17.04 -5.09 -2.37
N GLY A 77 16.85 -4.15 -3.30
CA GLY A 77 15.78 -4.22 -4.30
C GLY A 77 15.93 -5.45 -5.20
N ILE A 78 14.83 -6.13 -5.46
CA ILE A 78 14.75 -7.26 -6.41
C ILE A 78 13.66 -6.97 -7.42
N ARG A 79 14.00 -7.08 -8.70
CA ARG A 79 13.06 -6.95 -9.83
C ARG A 79 13.00 -8.23 -10.63
N VAL A 80 11.78 -8.62 -11.04
CA VAL A 80 11.56 -9.67 -12.03
C VAL A 80 10.77 -9.09 -13.19
N LEU A 81 11.42 -8.96 -14.33
CA LEU A 81 10.88 -8.42 -15.57
C LEU A 81 10.66 -9.53 -16.58
N LEU A 82 9.52 -9.51 -17.24
CA LEU A 82 9.16 -10.47 -18.29
C LEU A 82 9.04 -9.74 -19.62
N GLN A 83 9.60 -10.33 -20.70
CA GLN A 83 9.54 -9.76 -22.05
C GLN A 83 9.18 -10.87 -23.05
N ARG A 84 8.24 -10.60 -23.98
CA ARG A 84 7.94 -11.56 -25.05
C ARG A 84 9.01 -11.46 -26.13
N THR A 85 9.53 -12.57 -26.59
CA THR A 85 10.56 -12.60 -27.65
C THR A 85 10.08 -12.01 -28.98
N ILE A 86 8.75 -11.97 -29.20
CA ILE A 86 8.14 -11.37 -30.38
C ILE A 86 8.07 -9.84 -30.34
N ASP A 87 8.19 -9.22 -29.16
CA ASP A 87 8.19 -7.76 -29.05
C ASP A 87 9.53 -7.21 -29.55
N THR A 88 9.50 -6.61 -30.71
CA THR A 88 10.71 -6.08 -31.35
C THR A 88 11.18 -4.82 -30.67
N ALA A 89 12.50 -4.76 -30.41
CA ALA A 89 13.11 -3.55 -29.88
C ALA A 89 13.06 -2.41 -30.91
N GLN A 90 12.68 -1.22 -30.47
CA GLN A 90 12.69 -0.01 -31.28
C GLN A 90 14.11 0.59 -31.29
N ALA A 91 14.57 1.01 -32.46
CA ALA A 91 15.84 1.72 -32.57
C ALA A 91 15.71 3.12 -31.93
N VAL A 92 16.68 3.46 -31.09
CA VAL A 92 16.76 4.76 -30.43
C VAL A 92 17.73 5.65 -31.18
N ALA A 93 17.23 6.80 -31.63
CA ALA A 93 18.01 7.78 -32.38
C ALA A 93 18.93 8.61 -31.46
N SER A 94 18.45 8.96 -30.27
CA SER A 94 19.23 9.73 -29.30
C SER A 94 18.71 9.56 -27.89
N ILE A 95 19.60 9.69 -26.90
CA ILE A 95 19.25 9.88 -25.48
C ILE A 95 20.02 11.09 -24.97
N THR A 96 19.30 12.05 -24.42
CA THR A 96 19.88 13.22 -23.75
C THR A 96 19.43 13.27 -22.30
N ARG A 97 20.18 13.96 -21.45
CA ARG A 97 19.88 14.08 -20.02
C ARG A 97 19.85 15.54 -19.59
N SER A 98 18.85 15.87 -18.80
CA SER A 98 18.77 17.12 -18.03
C SER A 98 18.49 16.77 -16.56
N SER A 99 19.40 17.10 -15.66
CA SER A 99 19.37 16.65 -14.26
C SER A 99 19.22 15.12 -14.17
N ALA A 100 18.24 14.59 -13.43
CA ALA A 100 17.94 13.18 -13.32
C ALA A 100 17.06 12.63 -14.46
N THR A 101 16.55 13.48 -15.36
CA THR A 101 15.62 13.05 -16.41
C THR A 101 16.37 12.77 -17.72
N ALA A 102 16.26 11.54 -18.21
CA ALA A 102 16.67 11.15 -19.56
C ALA A 102 15.50 11.33 -20.53
N THR A 103 15.79 11.92 -21.70
CA THR A 103 14.86 12.06 -22.83
C THR A 103 15.32 11.18 -23.96
N VAL A 104 14.48 10.25 -24.39
CA VAL A 104 14.72 9.31 -25.47
C VAL A 104 13.95 9.75 -26.70
N THR A 105 14.62 9.74 -27.87
CA THR A 105 13.96 9.86 -29.17
C THR A 105 14.17 8.56 -29.94
N THR A 106 13.10 7.91 -30.34
CA THR A 106 13.12 6.72 -31.20
C THR A 106 13.15 7.08 -32.67
N SER A 107 13.68 6.20 -33.51
CA SER A 107 13.78 6.42 -34.96
C SER A 107 12.41 6.35 -35.67
N ALA A 108 11.41 5.74 -35.06
CA ALA A 108 10.01 5.64 -35.52
C ALA A 108 9.06 5.73 -34.33
N SER A 109 7.76 5.82 -34.59
CA SER A 109 6.75 5.78 -33.53
C SER A 109 6.89 4.52 -32.68
N HIS A 110 7.02 4.67 -31.37
CA HIS A 110 7.32 3.56 -30.46
C HIS A 110 6.08 2.81 -29.96
N GLY A 111 4.91 3.42 -30.00
CA GLY A 111 3.66 2.77 -29.54
C GLY A 111 3.51 2.61 -28.01
N TYR A 112 4.51 3.04 -27.22
CA TYR A 112 4.47 2.94 -25.75
C TYR A 112 3.49 3.95 -25.14
N SER A 113 3.07 3.65 -23.91
CA SER A 113 2.22 4.49 -23.07
C SER A 113 2.99 5.00 -21.84
N THR A 114 2.50 6.06 -21.22
CA THR A 114 2.98 6.46 -19.89
C THR A 114 2.77 5.31 -18.92
N ASP A 115 3.74 5.12 -18.03
CA ASP A 115 3.83 4.05 -17.04
C ASP A 115 4.27 2.68 -17.58
N ASP A 116 4.47 2.53 -18.87
CA ASP A 116 5.12 1.32 -19.40
C ASP A 116 6.55 1.19 -18.87
N TRP A 117 6.99 -0.05 -18.69
CA TRP A 117 8.38 -0.39 -18.38
C TRP A 117 9.15 -0.69 -19.67
N ILE A 118 10.18 0.08 -19.92
CA ILE A 118 11.01 -0.01 -21.14
C ILE A 118 12.43 -0.35 -20.75
N THR A 119 12.96 -1.40 -21.38
CA THR A 119 14.38 -1.76 -21.26
C THR A 119 15.17 -1.01 -22.34
N ILE A 120 16.11 -0.17 -21.90
CA ILE A 120 17.09 0.51 -22.74
C ILE A 120 18.37 -0.32 -22.74
N ALA A 121 18.92 -0.57 -23.92
CA ALA A 121 20.18 -1.29 -24.10
C ALA A 121 21.05 -0.67 -25.18
N GLY A 122 22.36 -0.95 -25.16
CA GLY A 122 23.30 -0.55 -26.19
C GLY A 122 23.87 0.86 -26.06
N ALA A 123 23.55 1.60 -24.99
CA ALA A 123 24.23 2.84 -24.69
C ALA A 123 25.64 2.54 -24.15
N SER A 124 26.67 3.27 -24.66
CA SER A 124 28.05 3.13 -24.19
C SER A 124 28.21 3.59 -22.73
N GLN A 125 27.41 4.56 -22.32
CA GLN A 125 27.31 5.00 -20.94
C GLN A 125 26.32 4.10 -20.21
N SER A 126 26.83 3.20 -19.38
CA SER A 126 26.04 2.13 -18.72
C SER A 126 24.84 2.67 -17.89
N GLY A 127 24.95 3.88 -17.34
CA GLY A 127 23.87 4.49 -16.56
C GLY A 127 22.57 4.77 -17.33
N TYR A 128 22.58 4.73 -18.67
CA TYR A 128 21.35 4.79 -19.48
C TYR A 128 20.72 3.43 -19.73
N ASN A 129 21.48 2.34 -19.57
CA ASN A 129 21.00 0.98 -19.80
C ASN A 129 20.23 0.47 -18.57
N GLY A 130 19.17 -0.27 -18.80
CA GLY A 130 18.34 -0.85 -17.75
C GLY A 130 16.86 -0.75 -18.07
N SER A 131 16.03 -1.15 -17.12
CA SER A 131 14.57 -1.12 -17.25
C SER A 131 13.99 0.01 -16.41
N PHE A 132 13.25 0.90 -17.07
CA PHE A 132 12.74 2.14 -16.49
C PHE A 132 11.25 2.29 -16.78
N ARG A 133 10.52 2.85 -15.83
CA ARG A 133 9.16 3.32 -16.02
C ARG A 133 9.21 4.64 -16.77
N ILE A 134 8.43 4.78 -17.83
CA ILE A 134 8.51 5.92 -18.73
C ILE A 134 7.32 6.87 -18.60
N THR A 135 7.54 8.12 -19.02
CA THR A 135 6.48 9.08 -19.31
C THR A 135 6.52 9.39 -20.79
N LYS A 136 5.44 9.05 -21.52
CA LYS A 136 5.30 9.37 -22.93
C LYS A 136 5.11 10.87 -23.12
N THR A 137 5.93 11.49 -23.97
CA THR A 137 5.84 12.92 -24.30
C THR A 137 5.35 13.17 -25.73
N ALA A 138 5.67 12.26 -26.67
CA ALA A 138 5.15 12.28 -28.05
C ALA A 138 5.15 10.87 -28.67
N ALA A 139 4.76 10.73 -29.92
CA ALA A 139 4.75 9.45 -30.64
C ALA A 139 6.13 8.81 -30.75
N THR A 140 7.20 9.63 -30.81
CA THR A 140 8.59 9.21 -30.94
C THR A 140 9.46 9.56 -29.75
N THR A 141 8.88 10.16 -28.68
CA THR A 141 9.67 10.61 -27.53
C THR A 141 9.03 10.21 -26.21
N PHE A 142 9.87 9.83 -25.26
CA PHE A 142 9.50 9.57 -23.87
C PHE A 142 10.64 9.96 -22.94
N THR A 143 10.34 10.09 -21.67
CA THR A 143 11.30 10.37 -20.61
C THR A 143 11.29 9.29 -19.55
N TYR A 144 12.44 9.15 -18.84
CA TYR A 144 12.53 8.31 -17.65
C TYR A 144 13.47 8.91 -16.61
N ASP A 145 13.30 8.51 -15.37
CA ASP A 145 14.11 8.97 -14.25
C ASP A 145 15.35 8.08 -14.11
N LEU A 146 16.52 8.71 -14.03
CA LEU A 146 17.81 8.09 -13.77
C LEU A 146 18.13 7.98 -12.27
N GLY A 147 17.28 8.57 -11.41
CA GLY A 147 17.51 8.64 -9.98
C GLY A 147 18.78 9.43 -9.68
N THR A 148 19.72 8.78 -9.00
CA THR A 148 21.01 9.37 -8.62
C THR A 148 22.07 9.30 -9.71
N LEU A 149 21.80 8.60 -10.82
CA LEU A 149 22.78 8.39 -11.90
C LEU A 149 22.95 9.64 -12.76
N THR A 150 24.20 9.97 -13.08
CA THR A 150 24.55 11.13 -13.90
C THR A 150 25.48 10.78 -15.07
N PRO A 151 25.04 9.88 -15.99
CA PRO A 151 25.85 9.51 -17.14
C PRO A 151 26.13 10.71 -18.07
N ALA A 152 27.26 10.68 -18.81
CA ALA A 152 27.58 11.72 -19.78
C ALA A 152 26.51 11.81 -20.88
N THR A 153 26.19 13.05 -21.32
CA THR A 153 25.16 13.32 -22.31
C THR A 153 25.74 14.08 -23.49
N PRO A 154 25.31 13.82 -24.75
CA PRO A 154 24.35 12.79 -25.14
C PRO A 154 24.91 11.36 -25.00
N ALA A 155 24.01 10.36 -24.94
CA ALA A 155 24.42 8.97 -25.01
C ALA A 155 24.98 8.62 -26.39
N SER A 156 25.88 7.62 -26.42
CA SER A 156 26.45 7.07 -27.64
C SER A 156 26.27 5.55 -27.68
N GLY A 157 26.41 4.95 -28.86
CA GLY A 157 26.23 3.52 -29.08
C GLY A 157 25.02 3.18 -29.96
N THR A 158 24.82 1.90 -30.24
CA THR A 158 23.64 1.43 -30.98
C THR A 158 22.54 1.07 -29.97
N MET A 159 21.71 2.06 -29.70
CA MET A 159 20.73 1.98 -28.62
C MET A 159 19.39 1.43 -29.09
N THR A 160 18.76 0.67 -28.23
CA THR A 160 17.42 0.10 -28.45
C THR A 160 16.53 0.30 -27.23
N ALA A 161 15.21 0.32 -27.47
CA ALA A 161 14.17 0.37 -26.44
C ALA A 161 13.17 -0.76 -26.67
N ARG A 162 12.87 -1.56 -25.64
CA ARG A 162 11.95 -2.70 -25.72
C ARG A 162 11.00 -2.72 -24.53
N ILE A 163 9.71 -2.97 -24.81
CA ILE A 163 8.72 -3.10 -23.74
C ILE A 163 8.97 -4.33 -22.88
N GLY A 164 8.73 -4.19 -21.58
CA GLY A 164 8.76 -5.28 -20.60
C GLY A 164 7.64 -5.13 -19.58
N TYR A 165 7.37 -6.20 -18.87
CA TYR A 165 6.33 -6.28 -17.85
C TYR A 165 6.99 -6.61 -16.52
N LEU A 166 7.10 -5.63 -15.66
CA LEU A 166 7.69 -5.82 -14.34
C LEU A 166 6.65 -6.48 -13.44
N LYS A 167 6.90 -7.73 -13.05
CA LYS A 167 5.95 -8.55 -12.30
C LYS A 167 6.32 -8.70 -10.82
N HIS A 168 7.51 -8.27 -10.46
CA HIS A 168 7.91 -8.11 -9.06
C HIS A 168 8.87 -6.95 -8.92
N ASN A 169 8.60 -6.05 -7.98
CA ASN A 169 9.48 -4.97 -7.55
C ASN A 169 9.41 -4.90 -6.02
N GLY A 170 10.33 -5.54 -5.37
CA GLY A 170 10.30 -5.74 -3.92
C GLY A 170 11.70 -5.80 -3.34
N LYS A 171 11.82 -6.37 -2.14
CA LYS A 171 13.08 -6.43 -1.37
C LYS A 171 13.46 -7.85 -1.02
N LEU A 172 14.76 -8.13 -1.08
CA LEU A 172 15.34 -9.39 -0.64
C LEU A 172 15.04 -9.61 0.86
N ARG A 173 14.41 -10.75 1.18
CA ARG A 173 14.04 -11.13 2.55
C ARG A 173 14.72 -12.40 3.02
N SER A 174 14.91 -13.38 2.16
CA SER A 174 15.74 -14.54 2.46
C SER A 174 16.62 -14.92 1.29
N ALA A 175 17.77 -15.46 1.62
CA ALA A 175 18.72 -16.05 0.71
C ALA A 175 19.28 -17.32 1.41
N ASP A 176 18.57 -18.45 1.20
CA ASP A 176 18.80 -19.68 1.94
C ASP A 176 19.69 -20.63 1.14
N PRO A 177 20.96 -20.85 1.54
CA PRO A 177 21.83 -21.80 0.88
C PRO A 177 21.28 -23.21 0.96
N ASP A 178 21.25 -23.91 -0.16
CA ASP A 178 20.87 -25.32 -0.22
C ASP A 178 22.14 -26.20 -0.27
N PRO A 179 22.47 -26.91 0.82
CA PRO A 179 23.64 -27.77 0.87
C PRO A 179 23.42 -29.14 0.21
N GLY A 180 22.20 -29.41 -0.30
CA GLY A 180 21.69 -30.75 -0.58
C GLY A 180 22.27 -31.44 -1.81
N VAL A 181 23.02 -30.78 -2.72
CA VAL A 181 23.54 -31.42 -3.93
C VAL A 181 25.05 -31.21 -4.06
N TYR A 182 25.77 -32.30 -4.17
CA TYR A 182 27.21 -32.30 -4.30
C TYR A 182 27.68 -31.45 -5.50
N ARG A 183 28.45 -30.40 -5.24
CA ARG A 183 29.05 -29.45 -6.20
C ARG A 183 28.10 -28.34 -6.76
N THR A 184 26.84 -28.29 -6.43
CA THR A 184 26.00 -27.15 -6.82
C THR A 184 25.80 -26.22 -5.62
N ARG A 185 26.17 -24.95 -5.79
CA ARG A 185 25.99 -23.91 -4.76
C ARG A 185 24.69 -23.16 -5.08
N ARG A 186 23.55 -23.71 -4.64
CA ARG A 186 22.24 -23.14 -4.84
C ARG A 186 21.87 -22.25 -3.66
N VAL A 187 21.23 -21.14 -3.95
CA VAL A 187 20.64 -20.26 -2.94
C VAL A 187 19.19 -19.98 -3.33
N ARG A 188 18.27 -20.38 -2.45
CA ARG A 188 16.85 -20.06 -2.60
C ARG A 188 16.59 -18.65 -2.15
N VAL A 189 16.03 -17.83 -3.04
CA VAL A 189 15.77 -16.42 -2.81
C VAL A 189 14.27 -16.21 -2.65
N THR A 190 13.91 -15.43 -1.63
CA THR A 190 12.56 -14.92 -1.46
C THR A 190 12.60 -13.41 -1.34
N ALA A 191 11.83 -12.71 -2.18
CA ALA A 191 11.65 -11.29 -2.12
C ALA A 191 10.18 -10.96 -1.86
N TYR A 192 9.92 -9.91 -1.07
CA TYR A 192 8.59 -9.42 -0.75
C TYR A 192 8.38 -8.03 -1.32
N ASP A 193 7.14 -7.73 -1.73
CA ASP A 193 6.74 -6.42 -2.20
C ASP A 193 6.56 -5.40 -1.06
N GLY A 194 6.21 -4.15 -1.41
CA GLY A 194 6.04 -3.05 -0.46
C GLY A 194 4.88 -3.24 0.54
N MET A 195 3.93 -4.16 0.31
CA MET A 195 2.88 -4.46 1.30
C MET A 195 3.48 -4.98 2.60
N ARG A 196 4.60 -5.70 2.52
CA ARG A 196 5.33 -6.16 3.70
C ARG A 196 5.92 -5.02 4.50
N ASP A 197 6.51 -4.03 3.82
CA ASP A 197 7.07 -2.86 4.48
C ASP A 197 5.98 -2.05 5.20
N LEU A 198 4.81 -1.88 4.57
CA LEU A 198 3.65 -1.24 5.19
C LEU A 198 3.11 -2.03 6.40
N ALA A 199 3.16 -3.37 6.36
CA ALA A 199 2.73 -4.21 7.48
C ALA A 199 3.68 -4.12 8.69
N GLU A 200 4.98 -3.94 8.46
CA GLU A 200 6.00 -3.84 9.50
C GLU A 200 6.14 -2.42 10.06
N THR A 201 5.82 -1.40 9.27
CA THR A 201 5.93 0.01 9.69
C THR A 201 4.84 0.36 10.70
N LYS A 202 5.26 0.87 11.86
CA LYS A 202 4.36 1.36 12.90
C LYS A 202 4.16 2.87 12.79
N LEU A 203 2.90 3.27 12.67
CA LEU A 203 2.51 4.68 12.69
C LEU A 203 2.22 5.10 14.13
N ARG A 204 2.98 6.07 14.62
CA ARG A 204 2.79 6.67 15.95
C ARG A 204 2.58 8.17 15.84
N ASP A 205 3.21 8.78 14.86
CA ASP A 205 3.45 10.21 14.76
C ASP A 205 2.53 10.83 13.69
N VAL A 206 1.24 10.46 13.72
CA VAL A 206 0.22 11.02 12.81
C VAL A 206 -0.83 11.74 13.64
N ALA A 207 -1.06 13.02 13.32
CA ALA A 207 -2.08 13.83 13.98
C ALA A 207 -3.50 13.40 13.55
N VAL A 208 -4.50 13.73 14.37
CA VAL A 208 -5.91 13.59 13.97
C VAL A 208 -6.14 14.36 12.68
N GLN A 209 -6.80 13.73 11.74
CA GLN A 209 -7.23 14.33 10.49
C GLN A 209 -8.69 14.76 10.62
N VAL A 210 -9.02 15.93 10.09
CA VAL A 210 -10.35 16.53 10.18
C VAL A 210 -10.85 16.83 8.78
N ASP A 211 -12.06 16.42 8.45
CA ASP A 211 -12.74 16.63 7.15
C ASP A 211 -11.87 16.19 5.95
N GLN A 212 -11.25 15.01 6.06
CA GLN A 212 -10.38 14.47 5.02
C GLN A 212 -11.06 13.36 4.24
N THR A 213 -10.76 13.33 2.95
CA THR A 213 -11.18 12.27 2.03
C THR A 213 -10.33 11.00 2.19
N GLU A 214 -10.81 9.86 1.66
CA GLU A 214 -10.05 8.59 1.64
C GLU A 214 -8.66 8.77 1.04
N THR A 215 -8.56 9.47 -0.08
CA THR A 215 -7.31 9.69 -0.80
C THR A 215 -6.33 10.57 -0.01
N GLU A 216 -6.81 11.59 0.69
CA GLU A 216 -6.01 12.44 1.57
C GLU A 216 -5.54 11.66 2.80
N LEU A 217 -6.40 10.85 3.41
CA LEU A 217 -6.02 9.98 4.52
C LEU A 217 -4.96 8.95 4.11
N LEU A 218 -5.12 8.31 2.94
CA LEU A 218 -4.12 7.39 2.40
C LEU A 218 -2.79 8.10 2.14
N THR A 219 -2.83 9.30 1.57
CA THR A 219 -1.63 10.12 1.33
C THR A 219 -0.91 10.42 2.64
N THR A 220 -1.65 10.87 3.66
CA THR A 220 -1.11 11.14 5.00
C THR A 220 -0.44 9.90 5.61
N VAL A 221 -1.08 8.74 5.52
CA VAL A 221 -0.50 7.46 5.99
C VAL A 221 0.79 7.13 5.25
N LEU A 222 0.78 7.22 3.93
CA LEU A 222 1.92 6.87 3.10
C LEU A 222 3.10 7.84 3.27
N ASP A 223 2.83 9.12 3.53
CA ASP A 223 3.86 10.14 3.78
C ASP A 223 4.47 10.01 5.17
N ALA A 224 3.71 9.47 6.14
CA ALA A 224 4.21 9.15 7.47
C ALA A 224 5.08 7.87 7.53
N VAL A 225 5.06 7.04 6.48
CA VAL A 225 5.93 5.86 6.35
C VAL A 225 7.36 6.34 6.04
N PRO A 226 8.41 5.79 6.69
CA PRO A 226 9.80 6.11 6.38
C PRO A 226 10.13 5.92 4.89
N ALA A 227 10.92 6.82 4.30
CA ALA A 227 11.20 6.86 2.86
C ALA A 227 11.69 5.52 2.26
N ASN A 228 12.44 4.74 3.04
CA ASN A 228 12.91 3.43 2.61
C ASN A 228 11.83 2.33 2.63
N ALA A 229 10.66 2.59 3.22
CA ALA A 229 9.52 1.68 3.32
C ALA A 229 8.30 2.20 2.52
N GLN A 230 8.37 3.40 1.95
CA GLN A 230 7.32 3.94 1.10
C GLN A 230 7.22 3.18 -0.23
N PRO A 231 6.00 2.97 -0.77
CA PRO A 231 5.82 2.55 -2.15
C PRO A 231 6.49 3.56 -3.10
N LYS A 232 7.26 3.06 -4.07
CA LYS A 232 7.97 3.92 -5.02
C LYS A 232 7.01 4.69 -5.94
N PHE A 233 5.88 4.08 -6.25
CA PHE A 233 4.82 4.66 -7.06
C PHE A 233 3.48 4.52 -6.35
N ARG A 234 2.58 5.48 -6.61
CA ARG A 234 1.23 5.52 -6.03
C ARG A 234 0.23 5.83 -7.13
N SER A 235 -0.88 5.09 -7.16
CA SER A 235 -2.04 5.32 -8.03
C SER A 235 -3.27 5.34 -7.13
N LEU A 236 -3.68 6.53 -6.69
CA LEU A 236 -4.78 6.69 -5.75
C LEU A 236 -5.99 7.23 -6.50
N ALA A 237 -7.05 6.43 -6.59
CA ALA A 237 -8.31 6.84 -7.20
C ALA A 237 -8.94 8.02 -6.46
N ALA A 238 -9.79 8.77 -7.16
CA ALA A 238 -10.59 9.81 -6.55
C ALA A 238 -11.46 9.23 -5.41
N ALA A 239 -11.47 9.92 -4.29
CA ALA A 239 -12.25 9.56 -3.12
C ALA A 239 -13.75 9.73 -3.37
N VAL A 240 -14.55 9.02 -2.58
CA VAL A 240 -16.01 9.13 -2.58
C VAL A 240 -16.52 9.76 -1.28
N ASP A 241 -15.94 9.35 -0.15
CA ASP A 241 -16.35 9.81 1.17
C ASP A 241 -15.38 10.84 1.75
N THR A 242 -15.90 11.69 2.64
CA THR A 242 -15.14 12.57 3.52
C THR A 242 -15.42 12.16 4.96
N TYR A 243 -14.38 11.98 5.74
CA TYR A 243 -14.47 11.57 7.14
C TYR A 243 -14.26 12.76 8.06
N PRO A 244 -15.21 13.06 8.97
CA PRO A 244 -15.09 14.18 9.88
C PRO A 244 -13.85 14.10 10.77
N TYR A 245 -13.54 12.90 11.28
CA TYR A 245 -12.37 12.67 12.13
C TYR A 245 -11.77 11.30 11.87
N ALA A 246 -10.45 11.26 11.69
CA ALA A 246 -9.69 10.03 11.55
C ALA A 246 -8.40 10.08 12.37
N PHE A 247 -7.84 8.91 12.72
CA PHE A 247 -6.55 8.75 13.39
C PHE A 247 -6.50 9.18 14.87
N ASN A 248 -7.66 9.41 15.50
CA ASN A 248 -7.72 9.72 16.93
C ASN A 248 -7.17 8.59 17.83
N GLU A 249 -7.11 7.36 17.33
CA GLU A 249 -6.60 6.19 18.02
C GLU A 249 -5.10 5.91 17.75
N LEU A 250 -4.43 6.67 16.89
CA LEU A 250 -3.04 6.43 16.51
C LEU A 250 -2.06 6.99 17.56
N GLY A 251 -1.92 6.30 18.65
CA GLY A 251 -0.89 6.53 19.68
C GLY A 251 -0.26 5.21 20.11
N SER A 252 -0.95 4.08 19.88
CA SER A 252 -0.50 2.73 20.25
C SER A 252 0.41 2.06 19.21
N GLY A 253 0.68 2.70 18.05
CA GLY A 253 1.55 2.19 17.00
C GLY A 253 0.89 1.10 16.14
N ALA A 254 -0.24 1.39 15.53
CA ALA A 254 -0.84 0.54 14.50
C ALA A 254 0.09 0.44 13.27
N SER A 255 0.09 -0.71 12.57
CA SER A 255 0.83 -0.80 11.30
C SER A 255 0.16 0.04 10.22
N ALA A 256 0.98 0.61 9.31
CA ALA A 256 0.47 1.39 8.17
C ALA A 256 -0.56 0.59 7.36
N LEU A 257 -0.29 -0.69 7.09
CA LEU A 257 -1.21 -1.58 6.39
C LEU A 257 -2.55 -1.73 7.10
N ARG A 258 -2.56 -1.81 8.44
CA ARG A 258 -3.80 -1.89 9.22
C ARG A 258 -4.62 -0.61 9.11
N VAL A 259 -3.96 0.55 9.10
CA VAL A 259 -4.64 1.85 8.94
C VAL A 259 -5.20 1.98 7.53
N ILE A 260 -4.42 1.61 6.49
CA ILE A 260 -4.90 1.55 5.10
C ILE A 260 -6.14 0.64 5.00
N LYS A 261 -6.11 -0.55 5.63
CA LYS A 261 -7.27 -1.45 5.64
C LYS A 261 -8.51 -0.80 6.27
N ARG A 262 -8.36 -0.06 7.36
CA ARG A 262 -9.47 0.66 7.99
C ARG A 262 -10.08 1.72 7.07
N ILE A 263 -9.23 2.48 6.35
CA ILE A 263 -9.70 3.46 5.37
C ILE A 263 -10.48 2.74 4.26
N CYS A 264 -9.89 1.72 3.64
CA CYS A 264 -10.53 0.96 2.56
C CYS A 264 -11.87 0.34 2.99
N VAL A 265 -11.93 -0.27 4.18
CA VAL A 265 -13.18 -0.87 4.69
C VAL A 265 -14.24 0.20 4.97
N SER A 266 -13.85 1.38 5.50
CA SER A 266 -14.79 2.47 5.80
C SER A 266 -15.47 3.04 4.55
N GLY A 267 -14.78 3.06 3.39
CA GLY A 267 -15.29 3.58 2.11
C GLY A 267 -15.65 2.51 1.07
N PHE A 268 -15.57 1.22 1.42
CA PHE A 268 -15.77 0.10 0.49
C PHE A 268 -14.80 0.12 -0.69
N GLY A 269 -13.60 0.66 -0.48
CA GLY A 269 -12.49 0.65 -1.43
C GLY A 269 -11.56 -0.53 -1.25
N THR A 270 -10.54 -0.61 -2.12
CA THR A 270 -9.49 -1.64 -2.03
C THR A 270 -8.12 -1.06 -2.28
N ALA A 271 -7.09 -1.67 -1.69
CA ALA A 271 -5.71 -1.32 -1.95
C ALA A 271 -4.85 -2.57 -2.19
N HIS A 272 -4.00 -2.51 -3.21
CA HIS A 272 -3.08 -3.59 -3.55
C HIS A 272 -1.78 -3.05 -4.14
N MET A 273 -0.75 -3.89 -4.15
CA MET A 273 0.49 -3.62 -4.86
C MET A 273 0.44 -4.28 -6.23
N ARG A 274 0.73 -3.52 -7.29
CA ARG A 274 0.92 -4.05 -8.64
C ARG A 274 2.30 -4.70 -8.75
N GLY A 275 2.51 -5.52 -9.77
CA GLY A 275 3.79 -6.17 -10.01
C GLY A 275 4.96 -5.20 -10.13
N ASP A 276 4.74 -4.00 -10.63
CA ASP A 276 5.75 -2.95 -10.78
C ASP A 276 6.09 -2.19 -9.47
N GLY A 277 5.41 -2.52 -8.36
CA GLY A 277 5.60 -1.87 -7.07
C GLY A 277 4.79 -0.59 -6.88
N THR A 278 3.80 -0.33 -7.74
CA THR A 278 2.83 0.75 -7.55
C THR A 278 1.79 0.33 -6.52
N LEU A 279 1.63 1.11 -5.45
CA LEU A 279 0.46 0.97 -4.58
C LEU A 279 -0.74 1.59 -5.27
N GLU A 280 -1.73 0.76 -5.59
CA GLU A 280 -2.98 1.18 -6.19
C GLU A 280 -4.11 1.16 -5.17
N PHE A 281 -4.86 2.26 -5.07
CA PHE A 281 -6.12 2.35 -4.36
C PHE A 281 -7.25 2.53 -5.36
N GLN A 282 -8.27 1.71 -5.25
CA GLN A 282 -9.51 1.79 -6.01
C GLN A 282 -10.67 2.10 -5.04
N SER A 283 -11.33 3.24 -5.23
CA SER A 283 -12.55 3.57 -4.49
C SER A 283 -13.72 2.71 -4.97
N ARG A 284 -14.82 2.66 -4.21
CA ARG A 284 -16.02 1.91 -4.62
C ARG A 284 -16.57 2.33 -6.00
N ASN A 285 -16.33 3.58 -6.41
CA ASN A 285 -16.79 4.08 -7.71
C ASN A 285 -15.85 3.72 -8.87
N THR A 286 -14.57 3.45 -8.59
CA THR A 286 -13.55 3.14 -9.60
C THR A 286 -13.28 1.65 -9.73
N ARG A 287 -13.63 0.86 -8.70
CA ARG A 287 -13.47 -0.59 -8.73
C ARG A 287 -14.40 -1.22 -9.75
N ALA A 288 -13.88 -2.17 -10.52
CA ALA A 288 -14.63 -2.86 -11.59
C ALA A 288 -15.24 -1.89 -12.63
N THR A 289 -14.51 -0.83 -12.99
CA THR A 289 -14.86 0.06 -14.09
C THR A 289 -14.06 -0.28 -15.34
N GLY A 290 -14.66 -0.06 -16.50
CA GLY A 290 -14.02 -0.27 -17.80
C GLY A 290 -14.52 -1.51 -18.52
N GLU A 291 -13.91 -1.78 -19.68
CA GLU A 291 -14.22 -2.94 -20.51
C GLU A 291 -13.34 -4.13 -20.16
N ALA A 292 -13.81 -5.32 -20.45
CA ALA A 292 -13.00 -6.52 -20.34
C ALA A 292 -11.76 -6.42 -21.22
N LYS A 293 -10.62 -6.70 -20.63
CA LYS A 293 -9.33 -6.70 -21.33
C LYS A 293 -9.14 -7.94 -22.21
N PHE A 294 -9.82 -9.02 -21.89
CA PHE A 294 -9.76 -10.29 -22.60
C PHE A 294 -10.95 -11.18 -22.25
N HIS A 295 -11.31 -12.06 -23.19
CA HIS A 295 -12.32 -13.09 -23.01
C HIS A 295 -11.63 -14.46 -22.90
N PHE A 296 -11.82 -15.13 -21.77
CA PHE A 296 -11.36 -16.49 -21.53
C PHE A 296 -12.49 -17.48 -21.78
N ASP A 297 -12.24 -18.46 -22.63
CA ASP A 297 -13.15 -19.54 -23.03
C ASP A 297 -12.46 -20.92 -22.95
N GLU A 298 -12.54 -21.73 -23.97
CA GLU A 298 -11.87 -23.03 -24.09
C GLU A 298 -10.33 -22.98 -23.98
N THR A 299 -9.75 -21.80 -23.92
CA THR A 299 -8.30 -21.60 -23.77
C THR A 299 -7.82 -21.79 -22.31
N MET A 300 -8.74 -21.85 -21.36
CA MET A 300 -8.45 -22.16 -19.96
C MET A 300 -8.09 -23.65 -19.81
N GLN A 301 -7.10 -23.93 -18.94
CA GLN A 301 -6.74 -25.30 -18.56
C GLN A 301 -7.37 -25.73 -17.25
N GLY A 302 -7.73 -24.79 -16.42
CA GLY A 302 -8.38 -25.02 -15.14
C GLY A 302 -9.27 -23.85 -14.77
N LEU A 303 -10.49 -24.19 -14.36
CA LEU A 303 -11.44 -23.29 -13.76
C LEU A 303 -11.78 -23.82 -12.39
N LYS A 304 -11.54 -23.02 -11.36
CA LYS A 304 -11.96 -23.36 -10.00
C LYS A 304 -13.25 -22.61 -9.69
N THR A 305 -14.27 -23.38 -9.32
CA THR A 305 -15.56 -22.86 -8.88
C THR A 305 -15.78 -23.22 -7.42
N ASN A 306 -16.44 -22.34 -6.69
CA ASN A 306 -16.86 -22.58 -5.32
C ASN A 306 -18.36 -22.30 -5.17
N ALA A 307 -19.09 -23.29 -4.66
CA ALA A 307 -20.50 -23.17 -4.30
C ALA A 307 -20.67 -23.65 -2.85
N ASN A 308 -20.02 -22.94 -1.92
CA ASN A 308 -20.02 -23.31 -0.51
C ASN A 308 -20.94 -22.37 0.28
N ILE A 309 -21.78 -22.95 1.12
CA ILE A 309 -22.66 -22.23 2.05
C ILE A 309 -21.88 -21.30 3.01
N ASP A 310 -20.61 -21.60 3.29
CA ASP A 310 -19.77 -20.79 4.18
C ASP A 310 -19.30 -19.48 3.54
N GLU A 311 -19.47 -19.35 2.21
CA GLU A 311 -19.20 -18.13 1.47
C GLU A 311 -20.40 -17.17 1.41
N LEU A 312 -21.60 -17.65 1.77
CA LEU A 312 -22.80 -16.84 1.77
C LEU A 312 -22.87 -15.94 3.00
N VAL A 313 -23.43 -14.75 2.81
CA VAL A 313 -23.68 -13.77 3.87
C VAL A 313 -25.11 -13.26 3.71
N ASN A 314 -25.97 -13.54 4.69
CA ASN A 314 -27.36 -13.07 4.70
C ASN A 314 -27.72 -12.25 5.94
N HIS A 315 -26.74 -12.00 6.80
CA HIS A 315 -26.88 -11.16 7.97
C HIS A 315 -25.64 -10.26 8.08
N VAL A 316 -25.77 -9.00 7.69
CA VAL A 316 -24.67 -8.02 7.69
C VAL A 316 -24.88 -7.03 8.82
N GLN A 317 -23.84 -6.81 9.62
CA GLN A 317 -23.81 -5.82 10.68
C GLN A 317 -22.69 -4.82 10.41
N THR A 318 -23.05 -3.58 10.04
CA THR A 318 -22.10 -2.48 9.97
C THR A 318 -22.10 -1.71 11.29
N THR A 319 -20.92 -1.35 11.77
CA THR A 319 -20.78 -0.63 13.04
C THR A 319 -19.97 0.65 12.81
N ILE A 320 -20.54 1.78 13.20
CA ILE A 320 -19.85 3.09 13.24
C ILE A 320 -19.63 3.51 14.68
N SER A 321 -18.59 4.31 14.91
CA SER A 321 -18.30 4.95 16.20
C SER A 321 -18.24 6.47 15.99
N PRO A 322 -19.40 7.17 16.01
CA PRO A 322 -19.43 8.60 15.80
C PRO A 322 -18.58 9.33 16.84
N ARG A 323 -17.95 10.42 16.45
CA ARG A 323 -17.08 11.19 17.31
C ARG A 323 -17.69 12.52 17.68
N SER A 324 -17.25 13.08 18.80
CA SER A 324 -17.51 14.46 19.18
C SER A 324 -16.21 15.15 19.52
N ILE A 325 -16.16 16.44 19.29
CA ILE A 325 -15.01 17.29 19.58
C ILE A 325 -15.42 18.46 20.45
N ASP A 326 -14.52 18.90 21.30
CA ASP A 326 -14.68 20.10 22.11
C ASP A 326 -14.76 21.36 21.21
N SER A 327 -15.59 22.31 21.60
CA SER A 327 -15.74 23.56 20.86
C SER A 327 -14.54 24.48 20.96
N ALA A 328 -13.76 24.38 22.07
CA ALA A 328 -12.61 25.24 22.37
C ALA A 328 -11.39 24.40 22.80
N ALA A 329 -10.19 24.89 22.49
CA ALA A 329 -8.92 24.23 22.83
C ALA A 329 -8.50 24.53 24.28
N THR A 330 -9.40 24.33 25.22
CA THR A 330 -9.19 24.59 26.67
C THR A 330 -9.16 23.32 27.49
N THR A 331 -9.51 22.19 26.92
CA THR A 331 -9.52 20.90 27.61
C THR A 331 -8.10 20.47 27.94
N LYS A 332 -7.87 20.08 29.20
CA LYS A 332 -6.59 19.53 29.63
C LYS A 332 -6.46 18.10 29.12
N LEU A 333 -5.72 17.93 28.03
CA LEU A 333 -5.47 16.61 27.42
C LEU A 333 -4.44 15.79 28.19
N TYR A 334 -3.56 16.48 28.92
CA TYR A 334 -2.54 15.87 29.78
C TYR A 334 -2.27 16.75 30.98
N GLU A 335 -2.10 16.13 32.14
CA GLU A 335 -1.67 16.77 33.39
C GLU A 335 -0.60 15.91 34.08
N ALA A 336 0.52 16.55 34.45
CA ALA A 336 1.58 15.93 35.23
C ALA A 336 1.39 16.29 36.70
N THR A 337 0.97 15.33 37.51
CA THR A 337 0.63 15.51 38.93
C THR A 337 1.64 14.85 39.88
N GLY A 338 2.72 14.28 39.35
CA GLY A 338 3.75 13.60 40.15
C GLY A 338 4.72 14.59 40.87
N ALA A 339 5.90 14.08 41.25
CA ALA A 339 6.95 14.91 41.78
C ALA A 339 7.54 15.85 40.72
N PRO A 340 7.83 17.11 41.02
CA PRO A 340 8.54 18.03 40.15
C PRO A 340 9.84 17.41 39.64
N PHE A 341 10.15 17.58 38.35
CA PHE A 341 11.42 17.17 37.77
C PHE A 341 12.24 18.38 37.32
N SER A 342 13.56 18.25 37.29
CA SER A 342 14.45 19.30 36.82
C SER A 342 14.97 19.06 35.43
N VAL A 343 15.25 20.15 34.73
CA VAL A 343 16.01 20.19 33.49
C VAL A 343 17.30 20.92 33.75
N ALA A 344 18.44 20.25 33.52
CA ALA A 344 19.75 20.84 33.77
C ALA A 344 20.02 22.06 32.88
N ALA A 345 20.91 22.95 33.32
CA ALA A 345 21.27 24.17 32.58
C ALA A 345 21.74 23.83 31.15
N GLY A 346 21.12 24.43 30.14
CA GLY A 346 21.44 24.21 28.72
C GLY A 346 20.92 22.90 28.10
N GLU A 347 20.28 22.03 28.87
CA GLU A 347 19.82 20.73 28.40
C GLU A 347 18.37 20.76 27.88
N THR A 348 18.04 19.79 27.04
CA THR A 348 16.68 19.51 26.54
C THR A 348 16.25 18.11 26.97
N VAL A 349 15.13 18.02 27.67
CA VAL A 349 14.46 16.76 28.01
C VAL A 349 13.29 16.56 27.08
N THR A 350 13.20 15.39 26.49
CA THR A 350 12.07 14.99 25.62
C THR A 350 11.20 13.98 26.34
N MET A 351 9.89 14.25 26.41
CA MET A 351 8.92 13.33 26.98
C MET A 351 7.75 13.12 26.04
N VAL A 352 7.23 11.89 26.00
CA VAL A 352 6.00 11.55 25.29
C VAL A 352 4.86 11.49 26.30
N VAL A 353 3.79 12.22 26.01
CA VAL A 353 2.58 12.28 26.83
C VAL A 353 1.38 11.74 26.04
N THR A 354 0.51 11.00 26.71
CA THR A 354 -0.74 10.49 26.10
C THR A 354 -1.91 11.35 26.56
N TYR A 355 -2.89 11.55 25.67
CA TYR A 355 -4.09 12.31 26.00
C TYR A 355 -5.10 11.44 26.73
N SER A 356 -5.70 11.97 27.77
CA SER A 356 -6.73 11.31 28.55
C SER A 356 -7.96 12.21 28.72
N ASP A 357 -9.11 11.58 28.90
CA ASP A 357 -10.35 12.30 29.25
C ASP A 357 -10.19 12.92 30.64
N PRO A 358 -10.30 14.25 30.80
CA PRO A 358 -10.18 14.89 32.11
C PRO A 358 -11.24 14.43 33.13
N ASN A 359 -12.36 13.86 32.66
CA ASN A 359 -13.39 13.30 33.55
C ASN A 359 -13.14 11.82 33.87
N ASN A 360 -12.29 11.14 33.11
CA ASN A 360 -11.92 9.75 33.32
C ASN A 360 -10.50 9.50 32.78
N THR A 361 -9.49 9.76 33.56
CA THR A 361 -8.06 9.74 33.17
C THR A 361 -7.58 8.35 32.70
N ASP A 362 -8.32 7.29 32.95
CA ASP A 362 -8.03 5.95 32.43
C ASP A 362 -8.48 5.77 30.98
N THR A 363 -9.28 6.71 30.44
CA THR A 363 -9.76 6.68 29.07
C THR A 363 -8.87 7.53 28.17
N LEU A 364 -8.22 6.88 27.20
CA LEU A 364 -7.46 7.59 26.15
C LEU A 364 -8.41 8.27 25.16
N ILE A 365 -8.08 9.50 24.78
CA ILE A 365 -8.83 10.28 23.79
C ILE A 365 -7.91 10.79 22.67
N GLY A 366 -8.48 11.25 21.57
CA GLY A 366 -7.77 12.00 20.55
C GLY A 366 -7.59 13.46 20.94
N GLY A 367 -6.67 14.16 20.28
CA GLY A 367 -6.46 15.59 20.49
C GLY A 367 -6.30 16.37 19.17
N VAL A 368 -6.98 17.49 19.05
CA VAL A 368 -6.90 18.43 17.92
C VAL A 368 -6.68 19.84 18.44
N ASP A 369 -6.10 20.70 17.62
CA ASP A 369 -5.76 22.09 17.99
C ASP A 369 -5.01 22.17 19.32
N VAL A 370 -4.02 21.29 19.47
CA VAL A 370 -3.21 21.23 20.70
C VAL A 370 -2.39 22.51 20.82
N VAL A 371 -2.53 23.19 21.93
CA VAL A 371 -1.90 24.47 22.20
C VAL A 371 -0.50 24.24 22.74
N ASN A 372 0.50 24.94 22.20
CA ASN A 372 1.83 24.95 22.81
C ASN A 372 1.75 25.40 24.30
N CYS A 373 2.47 24.69 25.15
CA CYS A 373 2.49 25.00 26.58
C CYS A 373 2.86 26.46 26.83
N THR A 374 1.99 27.18 27.51
CA THR A 374 2.16 28.62 27.79
C THR A 374 2.70 28.80 29.18
N ALA A 375 3.79 29.58 29.32
CA ALA A 375 4.40 29.92 30.60
C ALA A 375 3.37 30.54 31.55
N THR A 376 3.46 30.22 32.82
CA THR A 376 2.57 30.63 33.92
C THR A 376 1.14 30.05 33.87
N THR A 377 0.69 29.59 32.72
CA THR A 377 -0.62 28.95 32.56
C THR A 377 -0.50 27.41 32.58
N ASP A 378 0.45 26.88 31.84
CA ASP A 378 0.61 25.44 31.65
C ASP A 378 1.81 24.87 32.39
N PHE A 379 2.77 25.71 32.76
CA PHE A 379 3.94 25.35 33.58
C PHE A 379 4.54 26.54 34.31
N LEU A 380 5.26 26.25 35.40
CA LEU A 380 6.10 27.19 36.12
C LEU A 380 7.49 26.60 36.29
N GLY A 381 8.52 27.41 36.15
CA GLY A 381 9.91 27.04 36.39
C GLY A 381 10.46 27.71 37.67
N ASN A 382 11.13 26.93 38.51
CA ASN A 382 11.71 27.42 39.76
C ASN A 382 13.12 26.85 39.99
N ALA A 383 13.96 27.59 40.71
CA ALA A 383 15.30 27.13 41.10
C ALA A 383 15.28 26.00 42.15
N SER A 384 14.15 25.76 42.82
CA SER A 384 13.97 24.71 43.82
C SER A 384 12.74 23.86 43.55
N ALA A 385 12.82 22.55 43.83
CA ALA A 385 11.73 21.60 43.60
C ALA A 385 10.46 21.89 44.42
N ASP A 386 10.58 22.54 45.57
CA ASP A 386 9.48 22.95 46.43
C ASP A 386 8.83 24.29 46.03
N GLY A 387 9.33 24.92 44.97
CA GLY A 387 8.83 26.20 44.48
C GLY A 387 9.25 27.41 45.30
N SER A 388 10.11 27.26 46.32
CA SER A 388 10.55 28.36 47.21
C SER A 388 11.72 29.18 46.63
N GLY A 389 12.36 28.70 45.56
CA GLY A 389 13.49 29.35 44.92
C GLY A 389 13.12 30.51 43.99
N ALA A 390 14.10 31.00 43.25
CA ALA A 390 13.88 32.05 42.26
C ALA A 390 12.95 31.54 41.11
N ASN A 391 12.08 32.43 40.62
CA ASN A 391 11.25 32.14 39.47
C ASN A 391 12.09 32.13 38.19
N LEU A 392 12.24 30.99 37.57
CA LEU A 392 12.99 30.76 36.34
C LEU A 392 12.09 30.34 35.15
N THR A 393 10.79 30.59 35.24
CA THR A 393 9.81 30.22 34.21
C THR A 393 10.20 30.73 32.82
N SER A 394 10.76 31.91 32.70
CA SER A 394 11.20 32.50 31.43
C SER A 394 12.42 31.81 30.80
N SER A 395 13.13 31.00 31.58
CA SER A 395 14.27 30.21 31.08
C SER A 395 13.86 28.89 30.44
N LEU A 396 12.60 28.46 30.62
CA LEU A 396 12.07 27.24 29.99
C LEU A 396 11.41 27.55 28.64
N ALA A 397 11.77 26.78 27.64
CA ALA A 397 11.07 26.73 26.35
C ALA A 397 10.48 25.33 26.14
N ILE A 398 9.18 25.23 25.89
CA ILE A 398 8.52 23.95 25.61
C ILE A 398 7.98 23.95 24.18
N VAL A 399 8.45 23.00 23.38
CA VAL A 399 7.99 22.77 22.03
C VAL A 399 7.12 21.52 22.03
N THR A 400 5.89 21.66 21.52
CA THR A 400 4.91 20.58 21.45
C THR A 400 4.80 20.07 20.02
N THR A 401 4.99 18.77 19.81
CA THR A 401 4.68 18.09 18.56
C THR A 401 3.48 17.18 18.80
N GLN A 402 2.34 17.52 18.21
CA GLN A 402 1.08 16.81 18.43
C GLN A 402 0.95 15.59 17.52
N TYR A 403 0.27 14.54 18.03
CA TYR A 403 -0.14 13.33 17.32
C TYR A 403 -1.62 13.02 17.63
N GLY A 404 -2.14 11.90 17.11
CA GLY A 404 -3.55 11.56 17.24
C GLY A 404 -4.05 11.45 18.67
N SER A 405 -3.35 10.70 19.54
CA SER A 405 -3.71 10.50 20.95
C SER A 405 -2.54 10.78 21.91
N SER A 406 -1.52 11.49 21.45
CA SER A 406 -0.32 11.79 22.23
C SER A 406 0.38 13.05 21.72
N ALA A 407 1.35 13.54 22.48
CA ALA A 407 2.29 14.57 22.04
C ALA A 407 3.71 14.25 22.52
N THR A 408 4.68 14.79 21.81
CA THR A 408 6.06 14.89 22.28
C THR A 408 6.32 16.31 22.74
N LEU A 409 6.81 16.45 23.97
CA LEU A 409 7.19 17.71 24.57
C LEU A 409 8.71 17.78 24.65
N GLY A 410 9.33 18.73 23.93
CA GLY A 410 10.74 19.07 24.06
C GLY A 410 10.88 20.22 25.03
N ILE A 411 11.39 19.98 26.25
CA ILE A 411 11.52 20.95 27.34
C ILE A 411 12.98 21.36 27.43
N THR A 412 13.28 22.59 27.04
CA THR A 412 14.66 23.14 27.04
C THR A 412 14.83 24.15 28.17
N ASN A 413 15.88 23.98 28.95
CA ASN A 413 16.32 24.98 29.94
C ASN A 413 17.39 25.87 29.29
N ASN A 414 17.06 27.12 29.02
CA ASN A 414 17.97 28.12 28.47
C ASN A 414 18.74 28.91 29.56
N HIS A 415 18.63 28.55 30.86
CA HIS A 415 19.39 29.18 31.91
C HIS A 415 20.86 28.78 31.79
N ALA A 416 21.77 29.75 32.04
CA ALA A 416 23.19 29.55 31.78
C ALA A 416 23.87 28.62 32.79
N THR A 417 23.38 28.57 34.04
CA THR A 417 24.07 27.91 35.18
C THR A 417 23.16 27.05 36.03
N ASP A 418 21.87 27.36 36.11
CA ASP A 418 20.98 26.78 37.11
C ASP A 418 20.03 25.75 36.51
N ASP A 419 19.86 24.65 37.22
CA ASP A 419 18.81 23.68 36.93
C ASP A 419 17.44 24.32 37.18
N VAL A 420 16.47 24.05 36.33
CA VAL A 420 15.11 24.55 36.48
C VAL A 420 14.17 23.38 36.76
N TYR A 421 13.49 23.46 37.89
CA TYR A 421 12.43 22.53 38.27
C TYR A 421 11.09 23.00 37.72
N LEU A 422 10.35 22.10 37.09
CA LEU A 422 8.95 22.33 36.77
C LEU A 422 8.14 22.13 38.04
N VAL A 423 7.47 23.19 38.50
CA VAL A 423 6.69 23.18 39.73
C VAL A 423 5.25 23.60 39.47
N ASN A 424 4.35 23.21 40.37
CA ASN A 424 2.95 23.62 40.30
C ASN A 424 2.68 24.90 41.10
N ALA A 425 1.65 25.63 40.69
CA ALA A 425 1.06 26.67 41.50
C ALA A 425 -0.02 26.02 42.38
N SER A 426 0.29 25.85 43.69
CA SER A 426 -0.69 25.50 44.74
C SER A 426 -1.85 24.58 44.33
N GLY A 427 -1.56 23.27 44.15
CA GLY A 427 -2.60 22.25 43.87
C GLY A 427 -2.92 21.97 42.40
N GLU A 428 -2.29 22.70 41.50
CA GLU A 428 -2.39 22.45 40.07
C GLU A 428 -1.31 21.45 39.59
N ALA A 429 -1.44 20.93 38.37
CA ALA A 429 -0.39 20.15 37.72
C ALA A 429 0.86 21.00 37.47
N PHE A 430 2.05 20.43 37.60
CA PHE A 430 3.30 21.14 37.29
C PHE A 430 3.56 21.31 35.78
N LEU A 431 2.88 20.55 34.97
CA LEU A 431 2.87 20.66 33.51
C LEU A 431 1.52 20.17 32.98
N GLN A 432 0.87 20.96 32.15
CA GLN A 432 -0.36 20.57 31.48
C GLN A 432 -0.27 20.84 29.97
N LEU A 433 -1.03 20.09 29.20
CA LEU A 433 -1.19 20.29 27.76
C LEU A 433 -2.68 20.44 27.45
N ARG A 434 -3.02 21.53 26.77
CA ARG A 434 -4.42 21.83 26.42
C ARG A 434 -4.66 21.67 24.94
N GLY A 435 -5.91 21.38 24.58
CA GLY A 435 -6.37 21.23 23.20
C GLY A 435 -7.87 21.00 23.17
N LYS A 436 -8.36 20.53 22.02
CA LYS A 436 -9.71 20.00 21.88
C LYS A 436 -9.67 18.50 22.00
N GLY A 437 -10.38 17.91 22.94
CA GLY A 437 -10.55 16.46 23.05
C GLY A 437 -11.44 15.92 21.94
N VAL A 438 -11.05 14.78 21.38
CA VAL A 438 -11.85 13.99 20.43
C VAL A 438 -12.32 12.74 21.13
N TYR A 439 -13.62 12.61 21.33
CA TYR A 439 -14.24 11.53 22.11
C TYR A 439 -15.02 10.61 21.19
N GLU A 440 -14.83 9.29 21.33
CA GLU A 440 -15.66 8.30 20.69
C GLU A 440 -16.98 8.16 21.45
N LYS A 441 -18.10 8.25 20.72
CA LYS A 441 -19.43 7.96 21.24
C LYS A 441 -19.69 6.45 21.21
N SER A 442 -20.76 6.03 21.89
CA SER A 442 -21.20 4.64 21.86
C SER A 442 -21.36 4.14 20.41
N PRO A 443 -20.81 2.97 20.08
CA PRO A 443 -20.94 2.40 18.74
C PRO A 443 -22.42 2.20 18.37
N GLN A 444 -22.73 2.47 17.10
CA GLN A 444 -24.05 2.24 16.52
C GLN A 444 -23.95 1.15 15.47
N THR A 445 -24.81 0.14 15.57
CA THR A 445 -24.81 -1.00 14.66
C THR A 445 -26.09 -1.01 13.82
N PHE A 446 -25.91 -1.13 12.52
CA PHE A 446 -26.99 -1.27 11.55
C PHE A 446 -26.96 -2.67 10.99
N THR A 447 -28.14 -3.25 10.78
CA THR A 447 -28.27 -4.64 10.38
C THR A 447 -29.11 -4.74 9.12
N ALA A 448 -28.61 -5.45 8.12
CA ALA A 448 -29.38 -5.94 7.00
C ALA A 448 -29.45 -7.47 7.07
N GLN A 449 -30.63 -8.05 6.92
CA GLN A 449 -30.83 -9.49 7.06
C GLN A 449 -31.94 -9.99 6.13
N SER A 450 -31.68 -11.11 5.45
CA SER A 450 -32.71 -11.90 4.77
C SER A 450 -32.85 -13.29 5.39
N SER A 451 -34.07 -13.80 5.43
CA SER A 451 -34.35 -15.15 5.95
C SER A 451 -34.00 -16.19 4.89
N GLN A 452 -33.13 -17.12 5.25
CA GLN A 452 -32.67 -18.18 4.36
C GLN A 452 -32.81 -19.55 5.05
N PRO A 453 -33.06 -20.65 4.30
CA PRO A 453 -33.27 -21.97 4.85
C PRO A 453 -32.03 -22.56 5.54
N TYR A 454 -30.84 -21.99 5.27
CA TYR A 454 -29.57 -22.42 5.83
C TYR A 454 -29.18 -21.67 7.13
N GLY A 455 -30.07 -20.82 7.65
CA GLY A 455 -29.84 -20.05 8.88
C GLY A 455 -28.98 -18.79 8.66
N ASP A 456 -28.63 -18.13 9.77
CA ASP A 456 -27.92 -16.85 9.72
C ASP A 456 -26.42 -17.05 9.49
N LYS A 457 -25.91 -16.40 8.44
CA LYS A 457 -24.49 -16.27 8.12
C LYS A 457 -24.09 -14.81 8.32
N THR A 458 -23.52 -14.52 9.48
CA THR A 458 -23.27 -13.14 9.91
C THR A 458 -21.91 -12.63 9.50
N LEU A 459 -21.87 -11.47 8.84
CA LEU A 459 -20.67 -10.67 8.57
C LEU A 459 -20.72 -9.36 9.37
N LYS A 460 -19.69 -9.11 10.18
CA LYS A 460 -19.55 -7.86 10.95
C LYS A 460 -18.50 -6.97 10.29
N ILE A 461 -18.87 -5.74 9.97
CA ILE A 461 -18.03 -4.77 9.27
C ILE A 461 -17.86 -3.52 10.13
N PRO A 462 -16.70 -3.33 10.77
CA PRO A 462 -16.41 -2.11 11.52
C PRO A 462 -16.00 -1.00 10.55
N LEU A 463 -16.80 0.05 10.46
CA LEU A 463 -16.52 1.23 9.66
C LEU A 463 -15.80 2.28 10.54
N ALA A 464 -14.49 2.12 10.67
CA ALA A 464 -13.69 2.80 11.69
C ALA A 464 -13.73 4.34 11.60
N TYR A 465 -13.87 4.90 10.41
CA TYR A 465 -13.83 6.35 10.17
C TYR A 465 -15.17 6.93 9.69
N GLN A 466 -16.15 6.07 9.40
CA GLN A 466 -17.47 6.51 8.94
C GLN A 466 -18.34 6.95 10.12
N ASP A 467 -18.90 8.15 10.03
CA ASP A 467 -19.82 8.73 11.02
C ASP A 467 -21.25 8.90 10.47
N ASP A 468 -21.45 8.78 9.14
CA ASP A 468 -22.76 8.90 8.53
C ASP A 468 -23.59 7.62 8.67
N ILE A 469 -24.74 7.78 9.30
CA ILE A 469 -25.72 6.71 9.57
C ILE A 469 -26.28 6.13 8.27
N ASN A 470 -26.59 7.00 7.29
CA ASN A 470 -27.21 6.57 6.03
C ASN A 470 -26.23 5.73 5.20
N THR A 471 -24.98 6.15 5.14
CA THR A 471 -23.92 5.41 4.46
C THR A 471 -23.71 4.03 5.11
N ALA A 472 -23.66 3.95 6.45
CA ALA A 472 -23.49 2.70 7.16
C ALA A 472 -24.66 1.73 6.94
N GLN A 473 -25.90 2.23 6.96
CA GLN A 473 -27.09 1.43 6.70
C GLN A 473 -27.14 0.94 5.26
N SER A 474 -26.89 1.82 4.29
CA SER A 474 -26.85 1.49 2.87
C SER A 474 -25.75 0.47 2.56
N TYR A 475 -24.60 0.59 3.21
CA TYR A 475 -23.52 -0.37 3.09
C TYR A 475 -23.95 -1.77 3.54
N ALA A 476 -24.63 -1.89 4.69
CA ALA A 476 -25.13 -3.18 5.15
C ALA A 476 -26.10 -3.82 4.14
N LEU A 477 -27.04 -3.03 3.57
CA LEU A 477 -28.00 -3.49 2.58
C LEU A 477 -27.35 -3.96 1.28
N VAL A 478 -26.42 -3.17 0.74
CA VAL A 478 -25.70 -3.51 -0.50
C VAL A 478 -24.88 -4.79 -0.34
N VAL A 479 -24.17 -4.93 0.79
CA VAL A 479 -23.38 -6.14 1.04
C VAL A 479 -24.29 -7.35 1.21
N GLU A 480 -25.39 -7.24 1.96
CA GLU A 480 -26.35 -8.34 2.13
C GLU A 480 -26.92 -8.78 0.78
N GLU A 481 -27.41 -7.85 -0.04
CA GLU A 481 -27.97 -8.12 -1.37
C GLU A 481 -26.97 -8.86 -2.28
N LYS A 482 -25.72 -8.44 -2.26
CA LYS A 482 -24.68 -8.99 -3.13
C LYS A 482 -24.16 -10.37 -2.69
N TYR A 483 -24.16 -10.67 -1.41
CA TYR A 483 -23.54 -11.88 -0.87
C TYR A 483 -24.54 -12.94 -0.36
N ASN A 484 -25.85 -12.66 -0.40
CA ASN A 484 -26.88 -13.61 0.05
C ASN A 484 -27.32 -14.65 -0.99
N GLN A 485 -26.92 -14.50 -2.24
CA GLN A 485 -27.42 -15.30 -3.36
C GLN A 485 -26.71 -16.66 -3.48
N ALA A 486 -27.42 -17.73 -3.15
CA ALA A 486 -26.92 -19.11 -3.31
C ALA A 486 -26.62 -19.51 -4.76
N ALA A 487 -27.25 -18.85 -5.74
CA ALA A 487 -27.05 -19.08 -7.18
C ALA A 487 -25.77 -18.42 -7.72
N ARG A 488 -25.01 -17.74 -6.90
CA ARG A 488 -23.74 -17.14 -7.25
C ARG A 488 -22.72 -18.27 -7.50
N ALA A 489 -22.68 -18.79 -8.72
CA ALA A 489 -21.58 -19.65 -9.17
C ALA A 489 -20.31 -18.82 -9.08
N GLN A 490 -19.58 -18.98 -7.99
CA GLN A 490 -18.36 -18.22 -7.77
C GLN A 490 -17.25 -18.89 -8.59
N LEU A 491 -16.88 -18.23 -9.67
CA LEU A 491 -15.62 -18.51 -10.34
C LEU A 491 -14.52 -17.96 -9.45
N GLU A 492 -13.77 -18.82 -8.76
CA GLU A 492 -12.69 -18.41 -7.87
C GLU A 492 -11.40 -18.08 -8.60
N SER A 493 -11.06 -18.88 -9.60
CA SER A 493 -9.83 -18.67 -10.37
C SER A 493 -9.85 -19.37 -11.71
N ILE A 494 -9.10 -18.81 -12.65
CA ILE A 494 -8.75 -19.43 -13.92
C ILE A 494 -7.26 -19.71 -13.96
N THR A 495 -6.89 -20.82 -14.61
CA THR A 495 -5.49 -21.20 -14.86
C THR A 495 -5.32 -21.48 -16.35
N PHE A 496 -4.25 -20.94 -16.95
CA PHE A 496 -3.93 -21.15 -18.36
C PHE A 496 -2.42 -21.14 -18.61
N ILE A 497 -2.01 -21.76 -19.72
CA ILE A 497 -0.61 -21.69 -20.19
C ILE A 497 -0.45 -20.52 -21.14
N GLY A 498 0.31 -19.50 -20.73
CA GLY A 498 0.55 -18.31 -21.54
C GLY A 498 1.20 -18.64 -22.89
N ASN A 499 2.16 -19.56 -22.92
CA ASN A 499 2.89 -19.90 -24.15
C ASN A 499 2.04 -20.61 -25.22
N SER A 500 0.79 -20.97 -24.94
CA SER A 500 -0.12 -21.61 -25.92
C SER A 500 -0.39 -20.71 -27.11
N SER A 501 -0.46 -19.40 -26.90
CA SER A 501 -0.56 -18.39 -27.97
C SER A 501 0.15 -17.09 -27.58
N SER A 502 0.38 -16.22 -28.59
CA SER A 502 0.93 -14.88 -28.36
C SER A 502 0.01 -14.03 -27.48
N ASP A 503 -1.29 -14.16 -27.66
CA ASP A 503 -2.29 -13.37 -26.94
C ASP A 503 -2.42 -13.84 -25.50
N LEU A 504 -2.46 -15.16 -25.26
CA LEU A 504 -2.46 -15.72 -23.90
C LEU A 504 -1.18 -15.35 -23.14
N LEU A 505 -0.02 -15.35 -23.83
CA LEU A 505 1.21 -14.92 -23.21
C LEU A 505 1.13 -13.45 -22.78
N LEU A 506 0.56 -12.59 -23.63
CA LEU A 506 0.32 -11.20 -23.27
C LEU A 506 -0.61 -11.09 -22.06
N GLN A 507 -1.72 -11.88 -22.04
CA GLN A 507 -2.62 -11.86 -20.89
C GLN A 507 -1.89 -12.30 -19.60
N ALA A 508 -1.08 -13.35 -19.65
CA ALA A 508 -0.34 -13.83 -18.49
C ALA A 508 0.56 -12.76 -17.86
N ILE A 509 1.24 -11.96 -18.71
CA ILE A 509 2.26 -11.02 -18.24
C ILE A 509 1.79 -9.57 -18.14
N ALA A 510 0.71 -9.16 -18.82
CA ALA A 510 0.23 -7.77 -18.81
C ALA A 510 -0.90 -7.52 -17.83
N ARG A 511 -1.60 -8.56 -17.36
CA ARG A 511 -2.73 -8.37 -16.43
C ARG A 511 -2.27 -8.06 -15.01
N GLU A 512 -3.03 -7.18 -14.35
CA GLU A 512 -2.81 -6.75 -12.97
C GLU A 512 -4.09 -6.94 -12.14
N PRO A 513 -4.01 -7.03 -10.80
CA PRO A 513 -5.20 -6.97 -9.96
C PRO A 513 -5.99 -5.69 -10.24
N GLY A 514 -7.33 -5.81 -10.30
CA GLY A 514 -8.22 -4.72 -10.71
C GLY A 514 -8.60 -4.74 -12.19
N ASP A 515 -7.85 -5.41 -13.07
CA ASP A 515 -8.24 -5.60 -14.48
C ASP A 515 -9.51 -6.44 -14.60
N MET A 516 -10.34 -6.13 -15.60
CA MET A 516 -11.56 -6.87 -15.88
C MET A 516 -11.34 -7.85 -17.05
N VAL A 517 -11.92 -9.04 -16.91
CA VAL A 517 -11.90 -10.10 -17.91
C VAL A 517 -13.27 -10.75 -18.02
N GLU A 518 -13.61 -11.27 -19.18
CA GLU A 518 -14.80 -12.11 -19.37
C GLU A 518 -14.41 -13.58 -19.30
N VAL A 519 -15.28 -14.39 -18.73
CA VAL A 519 -15.09 -15.84 -18.62
C VAL A 519 -16.33 -16.55 -19.14
N SER A 520 -16.15 -17.50 -20.06
CA SER A 520 -17.20 -18.38 -20.54
C SER A 520 -16.82 -19.85 -20.32
N GLU A 521 -17.71 -20.62 -19.69
CA GLU A 521 -17.58 -22.06 -19.49
C GLU A 521 -18.98 -22.70 -19.36
N THR A 522 -19.36 -23.43 -20.38
CA THR A 522 -20.73 -23.98 -20.53
C THR A 522 -21.08 -24.98 -19.44
N ASN A 523 -20.12 -25.80 -18.98
CA ASN A 523 -20.38 -26.84 -17.98
C ASN A 523 -20.78 -26.28 -16.61
N VAL A 524 -20.38 -25.03 -16.29
CA VAL A 524 -20.74 -24.36 -15.04
C VAL A 524 -21.78 -23.27 -15.24
N GLY A 525 -22.33 -23.14 -16.46
CA GLY A 525 -23.34 -22.13 -16.79
C GLY A 525 -22.80 -20.72 -16.83
N ALA A 526 -21.48 -20.55 -17.01
CA ALA A 526 -20.85 -19.26 -17.20
C ALA A 526 -20.91 -18.88 -18.68
N ASP A 527 -21.61 -17.80 -19.01
CA ASP A 527 -21.65 -17.23 -20.36
C ASP A 527 -21.30 -15.75 -20.29
N GLN A 528 -20.11 -15.41 -20.76
CA GLN A 528 -19.56 -14.05 -20.79
C GLN A 528 -19.66 -13.31 -19.42
N ILE A 529 -19.38 -14.05 -18.35
CA ILE A 529 -19.42 -13.45 -17.01
C ILE A 529 -18.24 -12.49 -16.85
N LEU A 530 -18.55 -11.24 -16.54
CA LEU A 530 -17.54 -10.20 -16.30
C LEU A 530 -16.95 -10.35 -14.89
N MET A 531 -15.63 -10.55 -14.84
CA MET A 531 -14.89 -10.81 -13.61
C MET A 531 -13.78 -9.76 -13.42
N VAL A 532 -13.44 -9.47 -12.16
CA VAL A 532 -12.28 -8.66 -11.77
C VAL A 532 -11.18 -9.59 -11.30
N ILE A 533 -9.97 -9.38 -11.80
CA ILE A 533 -8.78 -10.07 -11.29
C ILE A 533 -8.46 -9.53 -9.89
N GLN A 534 -8.47 -10.42 -8.90
CA GLN A 534 -8.12 -10.09 -7.51
C GLN A 534 -6.64 -10.36 -7.22
N SER A 535 -6.13 -11.47 -7.73
CA SER A 535 -4.74 -11.86 -7.54
C SER A 535 -4.13 -12.47 -8.80
N VAL A 536 -2.82 -12.35 -8.91
CA VAL A 536 -2.01 -12.89 -10.00
C VAL A 536 -1.00 -13.85 -9.40
N ASN A 537 -0.97 -15.07 -9.90
CA ASN A 537 0.06 -16.05 -9.61
C ASN A 537 0.69 -16.53 -10.92
N LEU A 538 2.00 -16.35 -11.06
CA LEU A 538 2.77 -16.77 -12.23
C LEU A 538 3.80 -17.81 -11.80
N GLU A 539 3.75 -18.97 -12.46
CA GLU A 539 4.75 -20.01 -12.34
C GLU A 539 5.50 -20.12 -13.68
N ILE A 540 6.78 -19.80 -13.65
CA ILE A 540 7.64 -19.84 -14.84
C ILE A 540 8.62 -20.99 -14.65
N THR A 541 8.49 -22.02 -15.47
CA THR A 541 9.31 -23.25 -15.39
C THR A 541 10.31 -23.32 -16.54
N SER A 542 11.17 -24.33 -16.51
CA SER A 542 12.15 -24.59 -17.56
C SER A 542 11.53 -24.63 -18.95
N GLY A 543 12.16 -23.96 -19.91
CA GLY A 543 11.72 -23.93 -21.29
C GLY A 543 11.08 -22.65 -21.84
N PRO A 544 11.16 -21.50 -21.25
CA PRO A 544 10.45 -20.85 -20.14
C PRO A 544 8.94 -20.86 -20.34
N TRP A 545 8.28 -21.85 -19.75
CA TRP A 545 6.82 -21.97 -19.76
C TRP A 545 6.20 -21.12 -18.66
N VAL A 546 5.18 -20.35 -19.02
CA VAL A 546 4.41 -19.50 -18.09
C VAL A 546 3.05 -20.11 -17.84
N THR A 547 2.80 -20.55 -16.64
CA THR A 547 1.46 -20.89 -16.16
C THR A 547 0.96 -19.70 -15.33
N ALA A 548 -0.18 -19.12 -15.74
CA ALA A 548 -0.82 -18.04 -15.02
C ALA A 548 -2.09 -18.54 -14.33
N THR A 549 -2.26 -18.17 -13.07
CA THR A 549 -3.51 -18.38 -12.33
C THR A 549 -3.98 -17.02 -11.84
N PHE A 550 -5.18 -16.62 -12.24
CA PHE A 550 -5.84 -15.40 -11.78
C PHE A 550 -6.93 -15.76 -10.78
N GLY A 551 -6.81 -15.20 -9.56
CA GLY A 551 -7.92 -15.18 -8.60
C GLY A 551 -8.95 -14.18 -9.09
N LEU A 552 -10.22 -14.54 -9.06
CA LEU A 552 -11.31 -13.79 -9.68
C LEU A 552 -12.40 -13.44 -8.66
N ALA A 553 -13.07 -12.31 -8.89
CA ALA A 553 -14.32 -11.97 -8.23
C ALA A 553 -15.31 -11.43 -9.26
N PRO A 554 -16.61 -11.68 -9.10
CA PRO A 554 -17.62 -11.14 -10.01
C PRO A 554 -17.59 -9.60 -9.99
N SER A 555 -17.59 -8.97 -11.17
CA SER A 555 -17.62 -7.49 -11.25
C SER A 555 -18.90 -6.92 -10.62
N SER A 556 -20.02 -7.64 -10.69
CA SER A 556 -21.28 -7.29 -10.04
C SER A 556 -21.17 -7.12 -8.52
N ALA A 557 -20.18 -7.79 -7.87
CA ALA A 557 -19.92 -7.59 -6.45
C ALA A 557 -19.47 -6.15 -6.11
N PHE A 558 -18.91 -5.45 -7.08
CA PHE A 558 -18.34 -4.10 -6.90
C PHE A 558 -19.07 -3.04 -7.73
N ALA A 559 -19.96 -3.45 -8.65
CA ALA A 559 -20.67 -2.52 -9.53
C ALA A 559 -21.71 -1.72 -8.75
N MET A 560 -21.48 -0.42 -8.61
CA MET A 560 -22.43 0.56 -8.09
C MET A 560 -23.08 1.31 -9.25
N TRP A 561 -24.33 1.75 -9.07
CA TRP A 561 -24.98 2.63 -10.05
C TRP A 561 -24.32 4.01 -10.01
N LEU A 562 -23.88 4.49 -11.16
CA LEU A 562 -23.24 5.79 -11.31
C LEU A 562 -23.91 6.57 -12.42
N LEU A 563 -24.33 7.81 -12.14
CA LEU A 563 -24.95 8.69 -13.10
C LEU A 563 -23.99 8.99 -14.27
N GLU A 564 -24.51 8.97 -15.50
CA GLU A 564 -23.77 9.30 -16.73
C GLU A 564 -22.53 8.42 -16.99
N THR A 565 -22.46 7.24 -16.40
CA THR A 565 -21.37 6.28 -16.61
C THR A 565 -21.86 5.09 -17.42
N ALA A 566 -21.32 4.88 -18.62
CA ALA A 566 -21.70 3.77 -19.49
C ALA A 566 -21.55 2.43 -18.78
N GLY A 567 -22.55 1.57 -18.85
CA GLY A 567 -22.60 0.28 -18.17
C GLY A 567 -22.85 0.35 -16.66
N ARG A 568 -23.05 1.56 -16.12
CA ARG A 568 -23.33 1.78 -14.68
C ARG A 568 -24.46 2.75 -14.40
N SER A 569 -25.03 3.39 -15.42
CA SER A 569 -26.19 4.26 -15.30
C SER A 569 -27.53 3.56 -15.61
N GLU A 570 -27.50 2.29 -15.97
CA GLU A 570 -28.68 1.46 -16.18
C GLU A 570 -29.12 0.83 -14.85
N ILE A 571 -30.37 1.07 -14.44
CA ILE A 571 -30.95 0.49 -13.22
C ILE A 571 -31.58 -0.86 -13.59
N GLY A 572 -31.18 -1.94 -12.93
CA GLY A 572 -31.95 -3.18 -12.89
C GLY A 572 -31.30 -4.44 -13.44
N GLU A 573 -30.12 -4.40 -14.08
CA GLU A 573 -29.49 -5.62 -14.59
C GLU A 573 -28.12 -5.94 -13.96
N SER A 574 -27.25 -4.96 -13.80
CA SER A 574 -25.87 -5.20 -13.30
C SER A 574 -25.41 -4.26 -12.22
N THR A 575 -26.20 -3.26 -11.87
CA THR A 575 -25.82 -2.21 -10.91
C THR A 575 -26.85 -2.03 -9.81
N THR A 576 -26.36 -1.77 -8.60
CA THR A 576 -27.17 -1.38 -7.44
C THR A 576 -26.99 0.12 -7.19
N LEU A 577 -28.05 0.82 -6.75
CA LEU A 577 -27.92 2.21 -6.33
C LEU A 577 -26.82 2.33 -5.30
N GLY A 578 -25.80 3.13 -5.61
CA GLY A 578 -24.73 3.46 -4.70
C GLY A 578 -25.22 4.32 -3.53
N PHE A 579 -24.46 4.37 -2.49
CA PHE A 579 -24.67 5.18 -1.28
C PHE A 579 -23.60 6.24 -1.14
#